data_69da8218cc592353f5bd0fa71c3e71a5
#
_entry.id   69da8218cc592353f5bd0fa71c3e71a5
#
_cell.length_a   1.000
_cell.length_b   1.000
_cell.length_c   1.000
_cell.angle_alpha   90.00
_cell.angle_beta   90.00
_cell.angle_gamma   90.00
#
_symmetry.space_group_name_H-M   'P 1'
#
loop_
_entity.id
_entity.type
_entity.pdbx_description
1 polymer ?
#
loop_
_entity_poly.entity_id
_entity_poly.type
_entity_poly.pdbx_seq_one_letter_code
_entity_poly.pdbx_strand_id
1 'polypeptide(L)'
;CENCGSSLSANELINPQSTLSGSKPKMRNTKHWYLPLDKFENFINEWIIKGHKSDWKQNVYGQVKSWIDNGLKPRAVTRDLDWGIPVPIDGAEGKVLYVWFDAPIGYISSTKEWANNNGIDWEPYWKDKETKLIHFIGKDNIVFHCIIFPIMLYASGSFILPKNVPANEFLNLEGEKISTSKNWAVW
;
A
#
# COMPACT_ATOMS: atom_id res chain seq x y z
N CYS A 1 6.01 6.51 -9.11
CA CYS A 1 6.99 7.62 -9.25
C CYS A 1 6.98 8.47 -7.98
N GLU A 2 8.12 8.60 -7.31
CA GLU A 2 8.21 9.40 -6.07
C GLU A 2 7.95 10.90 -6.28
N ASN A 3 8.26 11.41 -7.47
CA ASN A 3 8.14 12.85 -7.76
C ASN A 3 6.71 13.28 -8.12
N CYS A 4 5.98 12.42 -8.86
CA CYS A 4 4.65 12.81 -9.37
C CYS A 4 3.51 11.96 -8.81
N GLY A 5 3.80 10.95 -7.98
CA GLY A 5 2.79 10.04 -7.41
C GLY A 5 2.11 9.09 -8.40
N SER A 6 2.46 9.16 -9.70
CA SER A 6 1.82 8.35 -10.73
C SER A 6 2.19 6.87 -10.63
N SER A 7 1.23 6.00 -10.93
CA SER A 7 1.48 4.58 -11.18
C SER A 7 1.97 4.41 -12.62
N LEU A 8 3.14 3.79 -12.78
CA LEU A 8 3.75 3.55 -14.09
C LEU A 8 3.89 2.04 -14.31
N SER A 9 3.61 1.58 -15.52
CA SER A 9 3.96 0.24 -15.95
C SER A 9 5.39 0.20 -16.52
N ALA A 10 6.00 -0.99 -16.58
CA ALA A 10 7.34 -1.14 -17.15
C ALA A 10 7.43 -0.68 -18.61
N ASN A 11 6.33 -0.77 -19.35
CA ASN A 11 6.25 -0.37 -20.77
C ASN A 11 6.17 1.14 -20.98
N GLU A 12 5.85 1.91 -19.92
CA GLU A 12 5.74 3.37 -19.98
C GLU A 12 7.06 4.07 -19.63
N LEU A 13 8.09 3.30 -19.25
CA LEU A 13 9.39 3.86 -18.89
C LEU A 13 10.18 4.22 -20.14
N ILE A 14 10.67 5.46 -20.19
CA ILE A 14 11.50 5.99 -21.29
C ILE A 14 12.98 5.77 -20.92
N ASN A 15 13.72 5.04 -21.77
CA ASN A 15 15.14 4.73 -21.57
C ASN A 15 15.47 4.17 -20.17
N PRO A 16 14.78 3.12 -19.71
CA PRO A 16 15.00 2.59 -18.38
C PRO A 16 16.43 2.05 -18.22
N GLN A 17 17.04 2.32 -17.07
CA GLN A 17 18.37 1.87 -16.71
C GLN A 17 18.41 1.50 -15.23
N SER A 18 19.11 0.42 -14.90
CA SER A 18 19.34 0.02 -13.51
C SER A 18 20.23 1.02 -12.80
N THR A 19 19.80 1.52 -11.66
CA THR A 19 20.62 2.43 -10.82
C THR A 19 21.80 1.70 -10.16
N LEU A 20 21.74 0.39 -10.04
CA LEU A 20 22.80 -0.42 -9.43
C LEU A 20 23.88 -0.84 -10.43
N SER A 21 23.48 -1.30 -11.62
CA SER A 21 24.40 -1.89 -12.59
C SER A 21 24.60 -1.06 -13.86
N GLY A 22 23.80 0.00 -14.08
CA GLY A 22 23.80 0.75 -15.32
C GLY A 22 23.23 0.00 -16.53
N SER A 23 22.83 -1.26 -16.36
CA SER A 23 22.34 -2.09 -17.45
C SER A 23 20.91 -1.73 -17.87
N LYS A 24 20.59 -1.94 -19.14
CA LYS A 24 19.22 -1.80 -19.66
C LYS A 24 18.40 -3.03 -19.28
N PRO A 25 17.16 -2.85 -18.75
CA PRO A 25 16.26 -3.97 -18.47
C PRO A 25 15.87 -4.71 -19.77
N LYS A 26 15.64 -6.02 -19.64
CA LYS A 26 15.14 -6.86 -20.73
C LYS A 26 13.68 -7.21 -20.44
N MET A 27 12.82 -7.08 -21.45
CA MET A 27 11.43 -7.54 -21.36
C MET A 27 11.37 -9.06 -21.30
N ARG A 28 10.55 -9.59 -20.39
CA ARG A 28 10.24 -11.03 -20.25
C ARG A 28 8.75 -11.21 -20.07
N ASN A 29 8.21 -12.27 -20.69
CA ASN A 29 6.86 -12.69 -20.41
C ASN A 29 6.83 -13.45 -19.09
N THR A 30 5.87 -13.08 -18.23
CA THR A 30 5.63 -13.74 -16.95
C THR A 30 4.13 -13.74 -16.64
N LYS A 31 3.69 -14.71 -15.83
CA LYS A 31 2.32 -14.80 -15.33
C LYS A 31 2.25 -14.20 -13.94
N HIS A 32 1.31 -13.31 -13.71
CA HIS A 32 1.06 -12.73 -12.40
C HIS A 32 -0.41 -12.79 -12.02
N TRP A 33 -0.69 -12.79 -10.74
CA TRP A 33 -2.04 -12.60 -10.19
C TRP A 33 -2.22 -11.14 -9.82
N TYR A 34 -3.44 -10.65 -10.01
CA TYR A 34 -3.77 -9.23 -9.86
C TYR A 34 -4.89 -9.03 -8.85
N LEU A 35 -4.74 -8.06 -7.96
CA LEU A 35 -5.85 -7.49 -7.21
C LEU A 35 -6.60 -6.54 -8.15
N PRO A 36 -7.89 -6.78 -8.44
CA PRO A 36 -8.67 -5.97 -9.37
C PRO A 36 -9.17 -4.69 -8.70
N LEU A 37 -8.28 -3.71 -8.48
CA LEU A 37 -8.60 -2.45 -7.80
C LEU A 37 -9.72 -1.67 -8.50
N ASP A 38 -9.81 -1.76 -9.82
CA ASP A 38 -10.86 -1.18 -10.66
C ASP A 38 -12.26 -1.58 -10.22
N LYS A 39 -12.47 -2.81 -9.77
CA LYS A 39 -13.75 -3.28 -9.25
C LYS A 39 -14.17 -2.65 -7.92
N PHE A 40 -13.24 -2.04 -7.21
CA PHE A 40 -13.47 -1.40 -5.91
C PHE A 40 -13.45 0.13 -5.98
N GLU A 41 -13.36 0.71 -7.18
CA GLU A 41 -13.31 2.16 -7.35
C GLU A 41 -14.54 2.86 -6.76
N ASN A 42 -15.74 2.32 -6.99
CA ASN A 42 -16.95 2.84 -6.39
C ASN A 42 -16.91 2.82 -4.86
N PHE A 43 -16.40 1.74 -4.26
CA PHE A 43 -16.25 1.64 -2.81
C PHE A 43 -15.32 2.75 -2.28
N ILE A 44 -14.14 2.96 -2.86
CA ILE A 44 -13.21 4.00 -2.43
C ILE A 44 -13.81 5.40 -2.65
N ASN A 45 -14.51 5.61 -3.75
CA ASN A 45 -15.17 6.88 -4.03
C ASN A 45 -16.22 7.21 -2.97
N GLU A 46 -17.13 6.28 -2.64
CA GLU A 46 -18.14 6.48 -1.60
C GLU A 46 -17.51 6.67 -0.22
N TRP A 47 -16.56 5.80 0.12
CA TRP A 47 -15.96 5.81 1.46
C TRP A 47 -15.06 7.01 1.71
N ILE A 48 -14.11 7.32 0.82
CA ILE A 48 -13.15 8.41 1.03
C ILE A 48 -13.63 9.71 0.39
N ILE A 49 -13.93 9.71 -0.92
CA ILE A 49 -14.15 10.95 -1.65
C ILE A 49 -15.44 11.65 -1.17
N LYS A 50 -16.49 10.88 -0.90
CA LYS A 50 -17.73 11.44 -0.34
C LYS A 50 -17.74 11.46 1.19
N GLY A 51 -17.22 10.39 1.83
CA GLY A 51 -17.31 10.19 3.27
C GLY A 51 -16.33 11.00 4.11
N HIS A 52 -15.12 11.26 3.59
CA HIS A 52 -14.02 11.83 4.37
C HIS A 52 -13.42 13.13 3.80
N LYS A 53 -14.19 13.84 2.97
CA LYS A 53 -13.73 15.09 2.34
C LYS A 53 -13.34 16.18 3.35
N SER A 54 -14.04 16.23 4.48
CA SER A 54 -13.92 17.32 5.47
C SER A 54 -13.07 16.97 6.70
N ASP A 55 -12.79 15.70 6.95
CA ASP A 55 -12.14 15.25 8.18
C ASP A 55 -10.75 14.62 7.96
N TRP A 56 -10.40 14.25 6.72
CA TRP A 56 -9.06 13.79 6.40
C TRP A 56 -8.15 14.94 5.95
N LYS A 57 -6.84 14.79 6.18
CA LYS A 57 -5.84 15.77 5.72
C LYS A 57 -5.90 15.93 4.21
N GLN A 58 -5.74 17.17 3.72
CA GLN A 58 -5.84 17.51 2.30
C GLN A 58 -4.82 16.79 1.42
N ASN A 59 -3.60 16.54 1.92
CA ASN A 59 -2.59 15.78 1.19
C ASN A 59 -3.03 14.32 0.96
N VAL A 60 -3.66 13.69 1.96
CA VAL A 60 -4.20 12.33 1.86
C VAL A 60 -5.38 12.28 0.91
N TYR A 61 -6.37 13.13 1.15
CA TYR A 61 -7.56 13.23 0.32
C TYR A 61 -7.23 13.52 -1.14
N GLY A 62 -6.36 14.52 -1.39
CA GLY A 62 -5.96 14.92 -2.74
C GLY A 62 -5.23 13.83 -3.50
N GLN A 63 -4.35 13.07 -2.83
CA GLN A 63 -3.65 11.96 -3.45
C GLN A 63 -4.60 10.81 -3.81
N VAL A 64 -5.53 10.44 -2.91
CA VAL A 64 -6.53 9.41 -3.20
C VAL A 64 -7.43 9.86 -4.34
N LYS A 65 -7.90 11.10 -4.30
CA LYS A 65 -8.72 11.67 -5.38
C LYS A 65 -8.01 11.62 -6.73
N SER A 66 -6.73 11.98 -6.78
CA SER A 66 -5.95 11.90 -8.01
C SER A 66 -5.87 10.46 -8.57
N TRP A 67 -5.80 9.45 -7.72
CA TRP A 67 -5.82 8.06 -8.15
C TRP A 67 -7.19 7.64 -8.71
N ILE A 68 -8.28 8.05 -8.07
CA ILE A 68 -9.64 7.79 -8.55
C ILE A 68 -9.90 8.50 -9.88
N ASP A 69 -9.55 9.78 -9.99
CA ASP A 69 -9.75 10.57 -11.21
C ASP A 69 -8.99 9.99 -12.42
N ASN A 70 -7.85 9.31 -12.18
CA ASN A 70 -7.09 8.61 -13.23
C ASN A 70 -7.58 7.18 -13.50
N GLY A 71 -8.57 6.69 -12.77
CA GLY A 71 -9.06 5.31 -12.80
C GLY A 71 -8.12 4.32 -12.12
N LEU A 72 -8.66 3.51 -11.23
CA LEU A 72 -7.89 2.44 -10.59
C LEU A 72 -7.62 1.31 -11.60
N LYS A 73 -6.41 0.79 -11.61
CA LYS A 73 -6.00 -0.32 -12.50
C LYS A 73 -5.69 -1.57 -11.66
N PRO A 74 -5.95 -2.78 -12.18
CA PRO A 74 -5.54 -4.02 -11.54
C PRO A 74 -4.04 -3.99 -11.19
N ARG A 75 -3.68 -4.44 -10.00
CA ARG A 75 -2.30 -4.40 -9.51
C ARG A 75 -1.76 -5.80 -9.26
N ALA A 76 -0.60 -6.13 -9.85
CA ALA A 76 0.06 -7.42 -9.64
C ALA A 76 0.50 -7.57 -8.18
N VAL A 77 0.06 -8.66 -7.55
CA VAL A 77 0.32 -9.00 -6.15
C VAL A 77 1.37 -10.09 -5.99
N THR A 78 1.93 -10.58 -7.07
CA THR A 78 2.98 -11.60 -7.09
C THR A 78 4.26 -11.10 -7.74
N ARG A 79 5.39 -11.74 -7.44
CA ARG A 79 6.71 -11.42 -8.00
C ARG A 79 7.47 -12.70 -8.34
N ASP A 80 8.35 -12.61 -9.35
CA ASP A 80 9.36 -13.63 -9.70
C ASP A 80 10.60 -13.37 -8.84
N LEU A 81 10.63 -13.90 -7.63
CA LEU A 81 11.74 -13.75 -6.69
C LEU A 81 11.95 -15.08 -5.96
N ASP A 82 13.20 -15.34 -5.56
CA ASP A 82 13.57 -16.54 -4.82
C ASP A 82 13.31 -16.42 -3.32
N TRP A 83 13.11 -15.19 -2.82
CA TRP A 83 12.87 -14.91 -1.42
C TRP A 83 11.54 -14.16 -1.22
N GLY A 84 10.75 -14.61 -0.27
CA GLY A 84 9.44 -14.04 0.08
C GLY A 84 8.45 -15.12 0.52
N ILE A 85 7.20 -14.71 0.75
CA ILE A 85 6.10 -15.63 1.10
C ILE A 85 5.62 -16.32 -0.19
N PRO A 86 5.73 -17.66 -0.29
CA PRO A 86 5.23 -18.38 -1.46
C PRO A 86 3.74 -18.14 -1.68
N VAL A 87 3.34 -18.03 -2.93
CA VAL A 87 1.93 -17.84 -3.29
C VAL A 87 1.18 -19.17 -3.08
N PRO A 88 0.18 -19.23 -2.18
CA PRO A 88 -0.44 -20.50 -1.75
C PRO A 88 -1.59 -20.95 -2.67
N ILE A 89 -1.36 -20.95 -4.00
CA ILE A 89 -2.33 -21.40 -5.00
C ILE A 89 -1.66 -22.21 -6.09
N ASP A 90 -2.39 -23.15 -6.66
CA ASP A 90 -1.91 -24.02 -7.74
C ASP A 90 -1.50 -23.22 -8.98
N GLY A 91 -0.40 -23.62 -9.60
CA GLY A 91 0.17 -22.95 -10.79
C GLY A 91 0.92 -21.66 -10.49
N ALA A 92 1.27 -21.42 -9.22
CA ALA A 92 2.06 -20.27 -8.76
C ALA A 92 3.48 -20.65 -8.31
N GLU A 93 3.98 -21.81 -8.74
CA GLU A 93 5.32 -22.27 -8.41
C GLU A 93 6.38 -21.25 -8.82
N GLY A 94 7.34 -20.96 -7.95
CA GLY A 94 8.39 -19.96 -8.17
C GLY A 94 7.90 -18.51 -8.08
N LYS A 95 6.71 -18.30 -7.53
CA LYS A 95 6.16 -16.96 -7.26
C LYS A 95 6.08 -16.70 -5.76
N VAL A 96 6.34 -15.46 -5.39
CA VAL A 96 6.14 -14.98 -4.02
C VAL A 96 5.14 -13.82 -4.00
N LEU A 97 4.52 -13.58 -2.87
CA LEU A 97 3.69 -12.40 -2.67
C LEU A 97 4.55 -11.14 -2.74
N TYR A 98 3.99 -10.09 -3.32
CA TYR A 98 4.62 -8.78 -3.32
C TYR A 98 4.58 -8.21 -1.90
N VAL A 99 5.77 -7.93 -1.35
CA VAL A 99 5.94 -7.52 0.05
C VAL A 99 5.01 -6.36 0.49
N TRP A 100 4.78 -5.38 -0.35
CA TRP A 100 3.88 -4.27 -0.02
C TRP A 100 2.39 -4.62 -0.10
N PHE A 101 2.07 -5.78 -0.67
CA PHE A 101 0.70 -6.30 -0.65
C PHE A 101 0.39 -7.02 0.66
N ASP A 102 1.30 -7.85 1.16
CA ASP A 102 1.09 -8.61 2.41
C ASP A 102 1.52 -7.87 3.67
N ALA A 103 2.48 -6.92 3.58
CA ALA A 103 3.00 -6.18 4.73
C ALA A 103 1.92 -5.57 5.66
N PRO A 104 0.83 -4.96 5.18
CA PRO A 104 -0.19 -4.39 6.06
C PRO A 104 -0.91 -5.42 6.95
N ILE A 105 -0.90 -6.70 6.60
CA ILE A 105 -1.45 -7.77 7.47
C ILE A 105 -0.67 -7.89 8.77
N GLY A 106 0.58 -7.43 8.78
CA GLY A 106 1.43 -7.35 9.96
C GLY A 106 0.80 -6.58 11.12
N TYR A 107 -0.02 -5.57 10.84
CA TYR A 107 -0.76 -4.84 11.87
C TYR A 107 -1.74 -5.75 12.63
N ILE A 108 -2.47 -6.58 11.89
CA ILE A 108 -3.39 -7.56 12.48
C ILE A 108 -2.60 -8.63 13.24
N SER A 109 -1.53 -9.14 12.65
CA SER A 109 -0.67 -10.17 13.25
C SER A 109 -0.04 -9.70 14.56
N SER A 110 0.48 -8.47 14.60
CA SER A 110 1.04 -7.87 15.81
C SER A 110 -0.01 -7.68 16.91
N THR A 111 -1.22 -7.26 16.54
CA THR A 111 -2.34 -7.17 17.50
C THR A 111 -2.70 -8.55 18.06
N LYS A 112 -2.75 -9.57 17.21
CA LYS A 112 -3.03 -10.96 17.64
C LYS A 112 -1.95 -11.49 18.58
N GLU A 113 -0.68 -11.30 18.24
CA GLU A 113 0.44 -11.73 19.08
C GLU A 113 0.42 -11.04 20.44
N TRP A 114 0.24 -9.70 20.45
CA TRP A 114 0.14 -8.93 21.68
C TRP A 114 -1.05 -9.40 22.53
N ALA A 115 -2.22 -9.59 21.96
CA ALA A 115 -3.41 -10.03 22.66
C ALA A 115 -3.24 -11.44 23.27
N ASN A 116 -2.68 -12.37 22.49
CA ASN A 116 -2.38 -13.73 22.96
C ASN A 116 -1.41 -13.71 24.16
N ASN A 117 -0.36 -12.87 24.10
CA ASN A 117 0.61 -12.74 25.18
C ASN A 117 0.02 -12.14 26.46
N ASN A 118 -1.08 -11.39 26.36
CA ASN A 118 -1.76 -10.76 27.48
C ASN A 118 -3.07 -11.47 27.88
N GLY A 119 -3.44 -12.58 27.25
CA GLY A 119 -4.64 -13.34 27.54
C GLY A 119 -5.95 -12.59 27.24
N ILE A 120 -5.95 -11.71 26.24
CA ILE A 120 -7.11 -10.92 25.82
C ILE A 120 -7.52 -11.23 24.39
N ASP A 121 -8.78 -10.90 24.04
CA ASP A 121 -9.28 -11.08 22.69
C ASP A 121 -8.79 -9.95 21.78
N TRP A 122 -8.23 -10.30 20.61
CA TRP A 122 -7.75 -9.37 19.59
C TRP A 122 -8.87 -8.87 18.66
N GLU A 123 -9.97 -9.61 18.54
CA GLU A 123 -11.01 -9.33 17.55
C GLU A 123 -11.68 -7.96 17.71
N PRO A 124 -11.98 -7.48 18.92
CA PRO A 124 -12.57 -6.15 19.09
C PRO A 124 -11.74 -5.02 18.48
N TYR A 125 -10.41 -5.16 18.47
CA TYR A 125 -9.51 -4.13 17.90
C TYR A 125 -9.64 -3.99 16.37
N TRP A 126 -10.11 -5.02 15.68
CA TRP A 126 -10.15 -5.07 14.22
C TRP A 126 -11.54 -5.33 13.63
N LYS A 127 -12.50 -5.78 14.45
CA LYS A 127 -13.81 -6.22 13.97
C LYS A 127 -14.98 -5.46 14.61
N ASP A 128 -14.78 -4.84 15.77
CA ASP A 128 -15.85 -4.09 16.44
C ASP A 128 -16.05 -2.73 15.76
N LYS A 129 -17.29 -2.44 15.36
CA LYS A 129 -17.68 -1.20 14.67
C LYS A 129 -17.51 0.06 15.53
N GLU A 130 -17.47 -0.07 16.84
CA GLU A 130 -17.23 1.05 17.76
C GLU A 130 -15.73 1.36 17.89
N THR A 131 -14.84 0.44 17.47
CA THR A 131 -13.39 0.66 17.46
C THR A 131 -13.02 1.65 16.36
N LYS A 132 -12.11 2.59 16.71
CA LYS A 132 -11.57 3.58 15.78
C LYS A 132 -10.16 3.20 15.38
N LEU A 133 -9.99 2.70 14.17
CA LEU A 133 -8.68 2.39 13.59
C LEU A 133 -8.09 3.67 12.98
N ILE A 134 -6.87 4.04 13.40
CA ILE A 134 -6.16 5.21 12.90
C ILE A 134 -4.76 4.78 12.47
N HIS A 135 -4.36 5.13 11.24
CA HIS A 135 -3.03 4.83 10.70
C HIS A 135 -2.20 6.11 10.60
N PHE A 136 -1.16 6.24 11.43
CA PHE A 136 -0.15 7.30 11.32
C PHE A 136 0.96 6.83 10.37
N ILE A 137 1.14 7.51 9.23
CA ILE A 137 2.04 7.08 8.16
C ILE A 137 2.84 8.24 7.55
N GLY A 138 3.87 7.92 6.77
CA GLY A 138 4.48 8.85 5.83
C GLY A 138 3.68 8.91 4.52
N LYS A 139 3.74 10.03 3.81
CA LYS A 139 2.95 10.27 2.59
C LYS A 139 3.20 9.26 1.46
N ASP A 140 4.35 8.63 1.43
CA ASP A 140 4.71 7.55 0.50
C ASP A 140 3.87 6.30 0.66
N ASN A 141 3.22 6.13 1.83
CA ASN A 141 2.36 5.00 2.14
C ASN A 141 0.85 5.28 1.97
N ILE A 142 0.44 6.47 1.52
CA ILE A 142 -0.98 6.85 1.38
C ILE A 142 -1.74 5.84 0.50
N VAL A 143 -1.20 5.46 -0.65
CA VAL A 143 -1.87 4.54 -1.57
C VAL A 143 -2.11 3.16 -0.93
N PHE A 144 -1.14 2.66 -0.16
CA PHE A 144 -1.27 1.37 0.52
C PHE A 144 -2.31 1.41 1.65
N HIS A 145 -2.35 2.49 2.44
CA HIS A 145 -3.22 2.59 3.61
C HIS A 145 -4.60 3.19 3.31
N CYS A 146 -4.77 3.85 2.17
CA CYS A 146 -6.05 4.45 1.80
C CYS A 146 -6.75 3.73 0.63
N ILE A 147 -6.04 2.91 -0.14
CA ILE A 147 -6.62 2.20 -1.29
C ILE A 147 -6.43 0.69 -1.14
N ILE A 148 -5.19 0.19 -1.14
CA ILE A 148 -4.91 -1.25 -1.24
C ILE A 148 -5.37 -2.00 0.00
N PHE A 149 -4.90 -1.62 1.17
CA PHE A 149 -5.24 -2.29 2.42
C PHE A 149 -6.73 -2.17 2.78
N PRO A 150 -7.39 -1.00 2.66
CA PRO A 150 -8.83 -0.91 2.85
C PRO A 150 -9.66 -1.76 1.89
N ILE A 151 -9.23 -1.90 0.63
CA ILE A 151 -9.87 -2.83 -0.31
C ILE A 151 -9.76 -4.27 0.18
N MET A 152 -8.60 -4.68 0.71
CA MET A 152 -8.42 -6.01 1.28
C MET A 152 -9.31 -6.23 2.51
N LEU A 153 -9.36 -5.26 3.42
CA LEU A 153 -10.24 -5.30 4.61
C LEU A 153 -11.72 -5.38 4.21
N TYR A 154 -12.14 -4.54 3.26
CA TYR A 154 -13.50 -4.53 2.75
C TYR A 154 -13.88 -5.84 2.04
N ALA A 155 -13.01 -6.33 1.16
CA ALA A 155 -13.24 -7.57 0.42
C ALA A 155 -13.31 -8.81 1.32
N SER A 156 -12.62 -8.81 2.47
CA SER A 156 -12.71 -9.88 3.46
C SER A 156 -14.06 -9.91 4.19
N GLY A 157 -14.78 -8.78 4.25
CA GLY A 157 -16.08 -8.64 4.91
C GLY A 157 -16.05 -8.74 6.43
N SER A 158 -14.88 -8.86 7.06
CA SER A 158 -14.75 -9.15 8.50
C SER A 158 -14.12 -8.05 9.31
N PHE A 159 -13.46 -7.10 8.68
CA PHE A 159 -12.64 -6.09 9.35
C PHE A 159 -13.26 -4.69 9.22
N ILE A 160 -13.00 -3.85 10.23
CA ILE A 160 -13.33 -2.43 10.18
C ILE A 160 -12.38 -1.67 9.25
N LEU A 161 -12.86 -0.55 8.73
CA LEU A 161 -12.06 0.35 7.91
C LEU A 161 -11.39 1.44 8.76
N PRO A 162 -10.26 2.00 8.32
CA PRO A 162 -9.63 3.12 9.01
C PRO A 162 -10.57 4.33 9.13
N LYS A 163 -10.74 4.83 10.34
CA LYS A 163 -11.48 6.08 10.59
C LYS A 163 -10.70 7.29 10.08
N ASN A 164 -9.38 7.26 10.18
CA ASN A 164 -8.51 8.32 9.65
C ASN A 164 -7.12 7.77 9.32
N VAL A 165 -6.44 8.41 8.38
CA VAL A 165 -5.08 8.10 7.96
C VAL A 165 -4.25 9.39 7.93
N PRO A 166 -3.78 9.90 9.09
CA PRO A 166 -2.89 11.04 9.16
C PRO A 166 -1.55 10.74 8.51
N ALA A 167 -1.27 11.33 7.35
CA ALA A 167 0.01 11.19 6.67
C ALA A 167 0.88 12.44 6.88
N ASN A 168 2.15 12.20 7.22
CA ASN A 168 3.15 13.24 7.34
C ASN A 168 3.90 13.44 6.03
N GLU A 169 4.27 14.68 5.74
CA GLU A 169 5.21 15.01 4.68
C GLU A 169 6.61 14.48 5.00
N PHE A 170 7.48 14.43 3.99
CA PHE A 170 8.88 14.05 4.23
C PHE A 170 9.57 15.09 5.11
N LEU A 171 10.39 14.61 6.04
CA LEU A 171 11.32 15.47 6.73
C LEU A 171 12.44 15.86 5.76
N ASN A 172 12.62 17.16 5.59
CA ASN A 172 13.64 17.73 4.72
C ASN A 172 14.76 18.32 5.57
N LEU A 173 15.98 18.23 5.05
CA LEU A 173 17.15 18.92 5.55
C LEU A 173 17.61 19.89 4.45
N GLU A 174 17.67 21.20 4.73
CA GLU A 174 18.04 22.25 3.78
C GLU A 174 17.24 22.20 2.45
N GLY A 175 15.95 21.85 2.52
CA GLY A 175 15.06 21.75 1.37
C GLY A 175 15.07 20.41 0.62
N GLU A 176 15.99 19.50 0.94
CA GLU A 176 16.12 18.19 0.33
C GLU A 176 15.59 17.09 1.28
N LYS A 177 14.94 16.06 0.71
CA LYS A 177 14.47 14.90 1.49
C LYS A 177 15.63 14.20 2.16
N ILE A 178 15.55 13.99 3.49
CA ILE A 178 16.51 13.18 4.24
C ILE A 178 16.57 11.76 3.64
N SER A 179 17.79 11.29 3.40
CA SER A 179 18.05 9.98 2.81
C SER A 179 19.40 9.41 3.30
N THR A 180 19.34 8.31 4.05
CA THR A 180 20.54 7.61 4.51
C THR A 180 21.35 7.02 3.37
N SER A 181 20.68 6.49 2.32
CA SER A 181 21.34 5.94 1.14
C SER A 181 22.11 6.98 0.31
N LYS A 182 21.74 8.25 0.43
CA LYS A 182 22.44 9.38 -0.21
C LYS A 182 23.42 10.07 0.75
N ASN A 183 23.62 9.54 1.96
CA ASN A 183 24.39 10.16 3.03
C ASN A 183 23.94 11.60 3.37
N TRP A 184 22.63 11.86 3.21
CA TRP A 184 22.00 13.15 3.50
C TRP A 184 21.04 12.96 4.69
N ALA A 185 21.63 12.91 5.89
CA ALA A 185 20.93 12.69 7.16
C ALA A 185 21.71 13.28 8.33
N VAL A 186 21.02 13.48 9.45
CA VAL A 186 21.64 13.77 10.74
C VAL A 186 21.91 12.43 11.42
N TRP A 187 23.16 12.20 11.81
CA TRP A 187 23.65 10.98 12.46
C TRP A 187 23.81 11.18 13.96
#